data_1cdf6470987c485bf0b3bf29858d9974
#
_entry.id   1cdf6470987c485bf0b3bf29858d9974
#
_cell.length_a   1.000
_cell.length_b   1.000
_cell.length_c   1.000
_cell.angle_alpha   90.00
_cell.angle_beta   90.00
_cell.angle_gamma   90.00
#
_symmetry.space_group_name_H-M   'P 1'
#
loop_
_entity.id
_entity.type
_entity.pdbx_description
1 polymer ?
#
loop_
_entity_poly.entity_id
_entity_poly.type
_entity_poly.pdbx_seq_one_letter_code
_entity_poly.pdbx_strand_id
1 'polypeptide(L)'
;MYSFGQISSGELMQQLAERLKARRLEKGVSRQTLAEMSGVPAPTIARFEQQYAISMRQYIDLAIALGYAEQLQVLMREPIYKTMEELETIQNNKNRKRGR
;
A
#
# COMPACT_ATOMS: atom_id res chain seq x y z
N MET A 1 -8.62 -12.28 11.44
CA MET A 1 -8.12 -12.64 12.75
C MET A 1 -6.64 -12.37 12.89
N TYR A 2 -6.27 -11.73 13.97
CA TYR A 2 -4.89 -11.29 14.18
C TYR A 2 -4.29 -12.02 15.37
N SER A 3 -3.06 -12.46 15.21
CA SER A 3 -2.32 -13.00 16.34
C SER A 3 -1.68 -11.84 17.10
N PHE A 4 -1.13 -12.15 18.27
CA PHE A 4 -0.49 -11.16 19.10
C PHE A 4 0.64 -10.48 18.31
N GLY A 5 0.66 -9.17 18.33
CA GLY A 5 1.69 -8.39 17.66
C GLY A 5 1.38 -8.00 16.24
N GLN A 6 0.29 -8.48 15.69
CA GLN A 6 -0.07 -8.12 14.33
C GLN A 6 -0.86 -6.82 14.32
N ILE A 7 -0.67 -6.05 13.23
CA ILE A 7 -1.35 -4.79 13.07
C ILE A 7 -2.70 -5.02 12.39
N SER A 8 -3.71 -4.25 12.80
CA SER A 8 -5.01 -4.33 12.14
C SER A 8 -4.99 -3.53 10.83
N SER A 9 -5.98 -3.81 9.96
CA SER A 9 -6.07 -3.07 8.73
C SER A 9 -6.34 -1.59 8.98
N GLY A 10 -7.15 -1.28 10.00
CA GLY A 10 -7.42 0.12 10.33
C GLY A 10 -6.18 0.85 10.79
N GLU A 11 -5.38 0.19 11.63
CA GLU A 11 -4.13 0.78 12.08
C GLU A 11 -3.16 0.99 10.92
N LEU A 12 -3.12 0.04 9.99
CA LEU A 12 -2.24 0.17 8.84
C LEU A 12 -2.71 1.29 7.92
N MET A 13 -4.03 1.43 7.73
CA MET A 13 -4.55 2.53 6.93
C MET A 13 -4.16 3.89 7.52
N GLN A 14 -4.23 4.00 8.84
CA GLN A 14 -3.81 5.23 9.49
C GLN A 14 -2.33 5.51 9.27
N GLN A 15 -1.50 4.48 9.42
CA GLN A 15 -0.06 4.64 9.20
C GLN A 15 0.23 5.06 7.77
N LEU A 16 -0.45 4.44 6.80
CA LEU A 16 -0.24 4.78 5.40
C LEU A 16 -0.67 6.21 5.10
N ALA A 17 -1.79 6.64 5.70
CA ALA A 17 -2.26 8.01 5.50
C ALA A 17 -1.28 9.01 6.09
N GLU A 18 -0.76 8.72 7.28
CA GLU A 18 0.21 9.61 7.92
C GLU A 18 1.51 9.69 7.14
N ARG A 19 1.95 8.55 6.60
CA ARG A 19 3.17 8.54 5.79
C ARG A 19 2.97 9.28 4.48
N LEU A 20 1.81 9.12 3.87
CA LEU A 20 1.53 9.83 2.62
C LEU A 20 1.55 11.32 2.86
N LYS A 21 0.92 11.78 3.94
CA LYS A 21 0.93 13.19 4.28
C LYS A 21 2.37 13.68 4.52
N ALA A 22 3.17 12.88 5.23
CA ALA A 22 4.55 13.26 5.51
C ALA A 22 5.35 13.39 4.22
N ARG A 23 5.19 12.46 3.31
CA ARG A 23 5.93 12.54 2.04
C ARG A 23 5.44 13.70 1.19
N ARG A 24 4.15 14.00 1.23
CA ARG A 24 3.62 15.16 0.51
C ARG A 24 4.22 16.46 1.05
N LEU A 25 4.20 16.62 2.35
CA LEU A 25 4.72 17.83 2.98
C LEU A 25 6.23 17.97 2.77
N GLU A 26 6.94 16.86 2.86
CA GLU A 26 8.38 16.84 2.64
C GLU A 26 8.71 17.31 1.23
N LYS A 27 7.88 16.93 0.26
CA LYS A 27 8.06 17.34 -1.12
C LYS A 27 7.62 18.79 -1.34
N GLY A 28 6.96 19.39 -0.37
CA GLY A 28 6.56 20.78 -0.44
C GLY A 28 5.34 21.02 -1.29
N VAL A 29 4.51 20.02 -1.53
CA VAL A 29 3.34 20.20 -2.39
C VAL A 29 2.07 20.22 -1.57
N SER A 30 1.13 21.08 -2.01
CA SER A 30 -0.19 21.15 -1.40
C SER A 30 -1.04 19.98 -1.86
N ARG A 31 -2.19 19.80 -1.20
CA ARG A 31 -3.14 18.79 -1.67
C ARG A 31 -3.60 19.09 -3.09
N GLN A 32 -3.80 20.37 -3.40
CA GLN A 32 -4.22 20.74 -4.75
C GLN A 32 -3.17 20.37 -5.77
N THR A 33 -1.90 20.65 -5.47
CA THR A 33 -0.82 20.29 -6.38
C THR A 33 -0.72 18.77 -6.55
N LEU A 34 -0.85 18.02 -5.44
CA LEU A 34 -0.80 16.59 -5.55
C LEU A 34 -1.99 16.05 -6.34
N ALA A 35 -3.16 16.69 -6.20
CA ALA A 35 -4.32 16.31 -7.00
C ALA A 35 -4.02 16.46 -8.48
N GLU A 36 -3.37 17.55 -8.86
CA GLU A 36 -3.02 17.76 -10.26
C GLU A 36 -1.99 16.75 -10.75
N MET A 37 -1.04 16.40 -9.90
CA MET A 37 -0.01 15.43 -10.27
C MET A 37 -0.57 14.02 -10.40
N SER A 38 -1.51 13.67 -9.57
CA SER A 38 -1.97 12.27 -9.44
C SER A 38 -3.28 11.99 -10.16
N GLY A 39 -4.08 13.01 -10.41
CA GLY A 39 -5.42 12.81 -10.91
C GLY A 39 -6.44 12.45 -9.83
N VAL A 40 -6.03 12.47 -8.56
CA VAL A 40 -6.93 12.18 -7.44
C VAL A 40 -7.45 13.52 -6.91
N PRO A 41 -8.77 13.67 -6.75
CA PRO A 41 -9.30 14.96 -6.29
C PRO A 41 -8.77 15.37 -4.93
N ALA A 42 -8.53 16.66 -4.75
CA ALA A 42 -8.01 17.17 -3.48
C ALA A 42 -8.88 16.80 -2.28
N PRO A 43 -10.21 16.85 -2.37
CA PRO A 43 -11.03 16.40 -1.23
C PRO A 43 -10.81 14.93 -0.87
N THR A 44 -10.53 14.08 -1.86
CA THR A 44 -10.22 12.68 -1.61
C THR A 44 -8.91 12.56 -0.84
N ILE A 45 -7.91 13.35 -1.23
CA ILE A 45 -6.62 13.35 -0.53
C ILE A 45 -6.83 13.81 0.92
N ALA A 46 -7.59 14.89 1.12
CA ALA A 46 -7.86 15.39 2.46
C ALA A 46 -8.57 14.34 3.31
N ARG A 47 -9.55 13.66 2.73
CA ARG A 47 -10.29 12.64 3.46
C ARG A 47 -9.37 11.49 3.86
N PHE A 48 -8.47 11.07 2.96
CA PHE A 48 -7.55 10.00 3.30
C PHE A 48 -6.62 10.42 4.44
N GLU A 49 -6.10 11.65 4.38
CA GLU A 49 -5.18 12.12 5.42
C GLU A 49 -5.87 12.29 6.77
N GLN A 50 -7.15 12.62 6.77
CA GLN A 50 -7.87 12.92 8.00
C GLN A 50 -8.70 11.76 8.53
N GLN A 51 -9.19 10.91 7.65
CA GLN A 51 -10.11 9.83 8.01
C GLN A 51 -9.61 8.45 7.62
N TYR A 52 -8.45 8.37 6.97
CA TYR A 52 -7.73 7.11 6.69
C TYR A 52 -8.50 6.17 5.77
N ALA A 53 -9.28 6.72 4.84
CA ALA A 53 -10.07 5.91 3.91
C ALA A 53 -9.83 6.38 2.49
N ILE A 54 -9.54 5.41 1.60
CA ILE A 54 -9.29 5.71 0.19
C ILE A 54 -9.40 4.40 -0.58
N SER A 55 -9.74 4.48 -1.85
CA SER A 55 -9.71 3.30 -2.69
C SER A 55 -8.25 2.92 -2.97
N MET A 56 -8.04 1.64 -3.23
CA MET A 56 -6.68 1.18 -3.52
C MET A 56 -6.13 1.84 -4.77
N ARG A 57 -6.95 1.98 -5.79
CA ARG A 57 -6.50 2.61 -7.03
C ARG A 57 -6.05 4.04 -6.80
N GLN A 58 -6.84 4.79 -6.05
CA GLN A 58 -6.48 6.18 -5.78
C GLN A 58 -5.24 6.28 -4.90
N TYR A 59 -5.10 5.36 -3.93
CA TYR A 59 -3.88 5.33 -3.14
C TYR A 59 -2.65 5.07 -4.03
N ILE A 60 -2.78 4.12 -4.95
CA ILE A 60 -1.69 3.81 -5.86
C ILE A 60 -1.35 5.04 -6.72
N ASP A 61 -2.37 5.74 -7.23
CA ASP A 61 -2.12 6.94 -8.02
C ASP A 61 -1.35 7.99 -7.22
N LEU A 62 -1.70 8.17 -5.95
CA LEU A 62 -0.99 9.11 -5.09
C LEU A 62 0.45 8.66 -4.85
N ALA A 63 0.63 7.38 -4.59
CA ALA A 63 1.97 6.84 -4.32
C ALA A 63 2.87 6.99 -5.54
N ILE A 64 2.35 6.72 -6.72
CA ILE A 64 3.11 6.89 -7.96
C ILE A 64 3.51 8.36 -8.13
N ALA A 65 2.57 9.27 -7.90
CA ALA A 65 2.84 10.71 -8.05
C ALA A 65 3.94 11.17 -7.10
N LEU A 66 4.05 10.53 -5.93
CA LEU A 66 5.08 10.88 -4.96
C LEU A 66 6.40 10.13 -5.17
N GLY A 67 6.45 9.26 -6.18
CA GLY A 67 7.70 8.58 -6.52
C GLY A 67 7.86 7.19 -5.95
N TYR A 68 6.79 6.55 -5.53
CA TYR A 68 6.85 5.24 -4.86
C TYR A 68 6.39 4.08 -5.74
N ALA A 69 6.38 4.29 -7.06
CA ALA A 69 5.91 3.22 -7.96
C ALA A 69 6.73 1.94 -7.82
N GLU A 70 8.04 2.08 -7.63
CA GLU A 70 8.91 0.91 -7.57
C GLU A 70 8.59 0.03 -6.37
N GLN A 71 8.32 0.66 -5.23
CA GLN A 71 7.99 -0.10 -4.03
C GLN A 71 6.67 -0.86 -4.19
N LEU A 72 5.71 -0.27 -4.91
CA LEU A 72 4.45 -0.93 -5.16
C LEU A 72 4.62 -2.11 -6.12
N GLN A 73 5.51 -1.97 -7.10
CA GLN A 73 5.72 -3.03 -8.08
C GLN A 73 6.29 -4.29 -7.46
N VAL A 74 7.02 -4.17 -6.35
CA VAL A 74 7.64 -5.33 -5.73
C VAL A 74 6.83 -5.88 -4.56
N LEU A 75 5.75 -5.19 -4.18
CA LEU A 75 4.95 -5.63 -3.05
C LEU A 75 4.40 -7.03 -3.33
N MET A 76 4.66 -7.96 -2.43
CA MET A 76 4.19 -9.33 -2.50
C MET A 76 4.74 -10.12 -3.70
N ARG A 77 5.77 -9.58 -4.37
CA ARG A 77 6.33 -10.29 -5.52
C ARG A 77 7.03 -11.56 -5.11
N GLU A 78 7.70 -11.53 -3.96
CA GLU A 78 8.40 -12.70 -3.47
C GLU A 78 7.60 -13.35 -2.35
N PRO A 79 7.55 -14.67 -2.29
CA PRO A 79 6.84 -15.32 -1.18
C PRO A 79 7.60 -15.13 0.13
N ILE A 80 6.85 -15.12 1.21
CA ILE A 80 7.41 -15.06 2.55
C ILE A 80 7.27 -16.44 3.18
N TYR A 81 8.36 -16.97 3.72
CA TYR A 81 8.33 -18.24 4.43
C TYR A 81 9.31 -18.16 5.60
N LYS A 82 9.03 -18.91 6.65
CA LYS A 82 9.84 -18.88 7.87
C LYS A 82 10.55 -20.20 8.13
N THR A 83 10.15 -21.29 7.46
CA THR A 83 10.75 -22.59 7.65
C THR A 83 10.97 -23.27 6.32
N MET A 84 11.79 -24.30 6.33
CA MET A 84 12.00 -25.10 5.11
C MET A 84 10.69 -25.77 4.70
N GLU A 85 9.88 -26.15 5.66
CA GLU A 85 8.61 -26.79 5.36
C GLU A 85 7.69 -25.83 4.60
N GLU A 86 7.64 -24.56 5.02
CA GLU A 86 6.86 -23.56 4.32
C GLU A 86 7.37 -23.34 2.91
N LEU A 87 8.71 -23.29 2.76
CA LEU A 87 9.30 -23.13 1.45
C LEU A 87 8.91 -24.28 0.53
N GLU A 88 8.97 -25.51 1.03
CA GLU A 88 8.59 -26.67 0.24
C GLU A 88 7.13 -26.60 -0.18
N THR A 89 6.27 -26.16 0.74
CA THR A 89 4.85 -26.01 0.43
C THR A 89 4.66 -25.01 -0.70
N ILE A 90 5.35 -23.88 -0.62
CA ILE A 90 5.24 -22.85 -1.65
C ILE A 90 5.70 -23.40 -2.99
N GLN A 91 6.81 -24.11 -3.02
CA GLN A 91 7.34 -24.65 -4.27
C GLN A 91 6.44 -25.72 -4.84
N ASN A 92 5.87 -26.57 -3.99
CA ASN A 92 4.92 -27.58 -4.45
C ASN A 92 3.70 -26.96 -5.08
N ASN A 93 3.19 -25.89 -4.46
CA ASN A 93 1.99 -25.22 -4.97
C ASN A 93 2.24 -24.51 -6.28
N LYS A 94 3.46 -24.04 -6.51
CA LYS A 94 3.80 -23.41 -7.78
C LYS A 94 3.67 -24.36 -8.95
N ASN A 95 3.85 -25.65 -8.71
CA ASN A 95 3.83 -26.65 -9.76
C ASN A 95 2.44 -27.23 -10.00
N ARG A 96 1.44 -26.77 -9.25
CA ARG A 96 0.11 -27.25 -9.42
C ARG A 96 -0.56 -26.57 -10.60
N LYS A 97 -1.47 -27.29 -11.21
CA LYS A 97 -2.24 -26.69 -12.28
C LYS A 97 -3.18 -25.65 -11.71
N ARG A 98 -3.38 -24.63 -12.50
CA ARG A 98 -4.27 -23.58 -12.09
C ARG A 98 -5.69 -24.05 -12.09
N GLY A 99 -6.51 -23.45 -11.33
CA GLY A 99 -7.94 -23.70 -11.34
C GLY A 99 -8.37 -24.91 -10.56
N ARG A 100 -7.45 -25.46 -9.75
CA ARG A 100 -7.83 -26.56 -8.98
C ARG A 100 -8.40 -26.20 -7.76
#